data_6ed7aef3ad85fc33d74c11456fe5bab3
#
_entry.id   6ed7aef3ad85fc33d74c11456fe5bab3
#
_cell.length_a   1.000
_cell.length_b   1.000
_cell.length_c   1.000
_cell.angle_alpha   90.00
_cell.angle_beta   90.00
_cell.angle_gamma   90.00
#
_symmetry.space_group_name_H-M   'P 1'
#
loop_
_entity.id
_entity.type
_entity.pdbx_description
1 polymer ?
#
loop_
_entity_poly.entity_id
_entity_poly.type
_entity_poly.pdbx_seq_one_letter_code
_entity_poly.pdbx_strand_id
1 'polypeptide(L)'
;MNAPLIGARVQRKEDYRFLTGAGQYTDDVALPNQTYAAFVRSPHAHAVIKKISIDKALKAPGVVKVFVGKDLADAKVAGLPCGWLITDVNGQPMKEPPHPCLAQGKVRYVGDHVAVVIAETLDQAQDAAELVKVDYEELSAVTDAAKARKAKPLHDIAPDNTCYVWALGDKAAVDSAFSTANHVTKLEFVNNRLVPNAIEPRSAIGAYSRADDAYTLYVASQNPHVERLLMTAFVLGLPEHKVRVVAPDVGGGFGSKIYLYAEDVVVTWASKQLNRPVKWTSDRSEAFLSDAHGRDHVTVAELALDRDGKFLALRVKTTANLGAYLSTFASCVPTILY
;
A
#
# COMPACT_ATOMS: atom_id res chain seq x y z
N MET A 1 -37.45 32.17 -3.14
CA MET A 1 -37.54 31.15 -2.07
C MET A 1 -36.40 30.19 -2.31
N ASN A 2 -35.42 30.15 -1.43
CA ASN A 2 -34.32 29.14 -1.55
C ASN A 2 -34.88 27.78 -1.20
N ALA A 3 -34.93 26.87 -2.16
CA ALA A 3 -35.28 25.48 -1.88
C ALA A 3 -34.29 24.90 -0.84
N PRO A 4 -34.76 24.11 0.12
CA PRO A 4 -33.87 23.50 1.10
C PRO A 4 -32.89 22.57 0.38
N LEU A 5 -31.59 22.73 0.66
CA LEU A 5 -30.55 21.92 0.05
C LEU A 5 -30.53 20.47 0.59
N ILE A 6 -31.01 20.27 1.82
CA ILE A 6 -31.10 18.93 2.43
C ILE A 6 -32.22 18.15 1.70
N GLY A 7 -31.84 16.99 1.11
CA GLY A 7 -32.72 16.17 0.30
C GLY A 7 -32.90 16.64 -1.15
N ALA A 8 -32.29 17.75 -1.55
CA ALA A 8 -32.33 18.22 -2.93
C ALA A 8 -31.47 17.35 -3.84
N ARG A 9 -31.93 17.09 -5.07
CA ARG A 9 -31.18 16.37 -6.10
C ARG A 9 -30.16 17.32 -6.76
N VAL A 10 -29.02 17.49 -6.12
CA VAL A 10 -27.94 18.34 -6.63
C VAL A 10 -27.07 17.51 -7.60
N GLN A 11 -26.89 18.04 -8.83
CA GLN A 11 -25.98 17.43 -9.81
C GLN A 11 -24.54 17.83 -9.50
N ARG A 12 -23.60 16.90 -9.68
CA ARG A 12 -22.17 17.20 -9.59
C ARG A 12 -21.73 18.02 -10.82
N LYS A 13 -20.87 19.00 -10.62
CA LYS A 13 -20.35 19.86 -11.70
C LYS A 13 -19.54 19.07 -12.71
N GLU A 14 -18.87 18.01 -12.26
CA GLU A 14 -18.00 17.13 -13.04
C GLU A 14 -18.77 16.18 -13.97
N ASP A 15 -20.06 15.87 -13.69
CA ASP A 15 -20.82 14.86 -14.44
C ASP A 15 -20.86 15.13 -15.94
N TYR A 16 -21.07 16.39 -16.35
CA TYR A 16 -21.08 16.74 -17.76
C TYR A 16 -19.74 16.41 -18.45
N ARG A 17 -18.63 16.78 -17.83
CA ARG A 17 -17.28 16.57 -18.35
C ARG A 17 -16.98 15.08 -18.49
N PHE A 18 -17.35 14.26 -17.51
CA PHE A 18 -17.16 12.81 -17.57
C PHE A 18 -18.05 12.14 -18.63
N LEU A 19 -19.32 12.53 -18.71
CA LEU A 19 -20.28 11.95 -19.67
C LEU A 19 -19.93 12.31 -21.14
N THR A 20 -19.22 13.40 -21.37
CA THR A 20 -18.80 13.83 -22.70
C THR A 20 -17.37 13.39 -23.06
N GLY A 21 -16.71 12.57 -22.22
CA GLY A 21 -15.36 12.07 -22.48
C GLY A 21 -14.24 13.11 -22.30
N ALA A 22 -14.53 14.22 -21.59
CA ALA A 22 -13.54 15.25 -21.29
C ALA A 22 -12.86 15.06 -19.91
N GLY A 23 -13.03 13.90 -19.28
CA GLY A 23 -12.27 13.48 -18.09
C GLY A 23 -10.79 13.33 -18.43
N GLN A 24 -9.91 13.55 -17.45
CA GLN A 24 -8.47 13.38 -17.62
C GLN A 24 -7.93 12.59 -16.40
N TYR A 25 -7.65 11.33 -16.61
CA TYR A 25 -7.07 10.44 -15.60
C TYR A 25 -5.54 10.47 -15.68
N THR A 26 -4.87 9.89 -14.70
CA THR A 26 -3.39 9.89 -14.67
C THR A 26 -2.82 9.23 -15.93
N ASP A 27 -3.45 8.17 -16.44
CA ASP A 27 -2.97 7.50 -17.66
C ASP A 27 -3.18 8.31 -18.94
N ASP A 28 -4.08 9.29 -18.93
CA ASP A 28 -4.26 10.22 -20.07
C ASP A 28 -3.18 11.32 -20.12
N VAL A 29 -2.42 11.50 -19.04
CA VAL A 29 -1.35 12.51 -18.99
C VAL A 29 -0.14 12.01 -19.79
N ALA A 30 0.31 12.83 -20.74
CA ALA A 30 1.52 12.58 -21.52
C ALA A 30 2.47 13.77 -21.39
N LEU A 31 3.73 13.50 -21.09
CA LEU A 31 4.78 14.52 -20.95
C LEU A 31 5.83 14.38 -22.07
N PRO A 32 6.45 15.49 -22.50
CA PRO A 32 7.53 15.42 -23.48
C PRO A 32 8.69 14.52 -23.02
N ASN A 33 9.23 13.71 -23.94
CA ASN A 33 10.33 12.76 -23.67
C ASN A 33 10.04 11.73 -22.56
N GLN A 34 8.76 11.42 -22.32
CA GLN A 34 8.33 10.45 -21.33
C GLN A 34 8.89 9.06 -21.65
N THR A 35 9.29 8.35 -20.60
CA THR A 35 9.65 6.94 -20.61
C THR A 35 8.62 6.13 -19.83
N TYR A 36 8.67 4.81 -19.98
CA TYR A 36 7.70 3.88 -19.37
C TYR A 36 8.41 2.87 -18.48
N ALA A 37 7.82 2.62 -17.33
CA ALA A 37 8.33 1.67 -16.34
C ALA A 37 7.50 0.39 -16.32
N ALA A 38 8.17 -0.77 -16.25
CA ALA A 38 7.57 -2.06 -15.93
C ALA A 38 8.29 -2.65 -14.71
N PHE A 39 7.52 -3.06 -13.69
CA PHE A 39 8.08 -3.66 -12.49
C PHE A 39 8.21 -5.18 -12.63
N VAL A 40 9.38 -5.69 -12.27
CA VAL A 40 9.61 -7.12 -12.09
C VAL A 40 9.16 -7.50 -10.69
N ARG A 41 8.15 -8.36 -10.61
CA ARG A 41 7.53 -8.76 -9.35
C ARG A 41 7.86 -10.19 -8.98
N SER A 42 7.91 -10.45 -7.67
CA SER A 42 8.15 -11.77 -7.14
C SER A 42 6.97 -12.72 -7.41
N PRO A 43 7.23 -13.92 -7.94
CA PRO A 43 6.23 -14.99 -7.99
C PRO A 43 6.11 -15.74 -6.66
N HIS A 44 7.03 -15.51 -5.71
CA HIS A 44 7.10 -16.21 -4.43
C HIS A 44 6.51 -15.37 -3.30
N ALA A 45 5.78 -16.02 -2.41
CA ALA A 45 5.20 -15.40 -1.23
C ALA A 45 6.26 -15.08 -0.15
N HIS A 46 7.36 -15.82 -0.10
CA HIS A 46 8.51 -15.55 0.77
C HIS A 46 9.73 -16.28 0.24
N ALA A 47 10.78 -15.54 -0.09
CA ALA A 47 12.03 -16.12 -0.61
C ALA A 47 13.22 -15.21 -0.36
N VAL A 48 14.41 -15.79 -0.27
CA VAL A 48 15.68 -15.07 -0.35
C VAL A 48 15.99 -14.79 -1.82
N ILE A 49 16.37 -13.58 -2.15
CA ILE A 49 16.92 -13.22 -3.46
C ILE A 49 18.41 -13.58 -3.45
N LYS A 50 18.80 -14.62 -4.17
CA LYS A 50 20.22 -15.02 -4.31
C LYS A 50 20.96 -14.16 -5.31
N LYS A 51 20.31 -13.88 -6.44
CA LYS A 51 20.90 -13.11 -7.54
C LYS A 51 19.82 -12.47 -8.40
N ILE A 52 20.07 -11.25 -8.85
CA ILE A 52 19.29 -10.58 -9.90
C ILE A 52 20.21 -10.34 -11.10
N SER A 53 19.84 -10.86 -12.28
CA SER A 53 20.60 -10.76 -13.53
C SER A 53 19.85 -9.86 -14.50
N ILE A 54 20.38 -8.66 -14.75
CA ILE A 54 19.74 -7.61 -15.55
C ILE A 54 20.41 -7.38 -16.92
N ASP A 55 21.55 -8.04 -17.21
CA ASP A 55 22.37 -7.76 -18.39
C ASP A 55 21.63 -7.93 -19.73
N LYS A 56 20.71 -8.90 -19.81
CA LYS A 56 19.90 -9.12 -21.02
C LYS A 56 18.85 -8.01 -21.16
N ALA A 57 18.20 -7.63 -20.08
CA ALA A 57 17.22 -6.55 -20.07
C ALA A 57 17.87 -5.21 -20.45
N LEU A 58 19.05 -4.90 -19.93
CA LEU A 58 19.78 -3.67 -20.24
C LEU A 58 20.17 -3.55 -21.74
N LYS A 59 20.29 -4.67 -22.44
CA LYS A 59 20.66 -4.72 -23.86
C LYS A 59 19.45 -4.80 -24.79
N ALA A 60 18.24 -4.93 -24.23
CA ALA A 60 17.03 -5.01 -25.03
C ALA A 60 16.72 -3.68 -25.72
N PRO A 61 16.09 -3.72 -26.91
CA PRO A 61 15.77 -2.52 -27.68
C PRO A 61 14.93 -1.52 -26.86
N GLY A 62 15.32 -0.25 -26.92
CA GLY A 62 14.59 0.85 -26.27
C GLY A 62 14.73 0.92 -24.75
N VAL A 63 15.46 0.01 -24.10
CA VAL A 63 15.68 0.07 -22.66
C VAL A 63 16.63 1.22 -22.33
N VAL A 64 16.18 2.10 -21.44
CA VAL A 64 16.93 3.25 -20.95
C VAL A 64 17.72 2.88 -19.70
N LYS A 65 17.08 2.16 -18.78
CA LYS A 65 17.71 1.77 -17.50
C LYS A 65 16.95 0.60 -16.85
N VAL A 66 17.68 -0.15 -16.03
CA VAL A 66 17.10 -1.11 -15.08
C VAL A 66 17.62 -0.76 -13.70
N PHE A 67 16.73 -0.63 -12.71
CA PHE A 67 17.09 -0.40 -11.32
C PHE A 67 16.66 -1.57 -10.46
N VAL A 68 17.45 -1.86 -9.42
CA VAL A 68 17.21 -2.88 -8.41
C VAL A 68 17.27 -2.28 -7.00
N GLY A 69 16.93 -3.04 -5.97
CA GLY A 69 16.89 -2.53 -4.60
C GLY A 69 18.21 -1.89 -4.12
N LYS A 70 19.34 -2.38 -4.63
CA LYS A 70 20.66 -1.79 -4.31
C LYS A 70 20.80 -0.35 -4.81
N ASP A 71 20.27 -0.01 -5.97
CA ASP A 71 20.39 1.34 -6.53
C ASP A 71 19.69 2.38 -5.66
N LEU A 72 18.51 2.02 -5.11
CA LEU A 72 17.76 2.88 -4.20
C LEU A 72 18.47 2.99 -2.83
N ALA A 73 19.01 1.88 -2.33
CA ALA A 73 19.80 1.89 -1.09
C ALA A 73 21.04 2.76 -1.20
N ASP A 74 21.80 2.65 -2.28
CA ASP A 74 22.99 3.47 -2.55
C ASP A 74 22.63 4.97 -2.68
N ALA A 75 21.46 5.26 -3.24
CA ALA A 75 20.90 6.62 -3.34
C ALA A 75 20.24 7.11 -2.03
N LYS A 76 20.25 6.30 -0.97
CA LYS A 76 19.66 6.60 0.34
C LYS A 76 18.14 6.88 0.27
N VAL A 77 17.43 6.28 -0.68
CA VAL A 77 15.98 6.28 -0.70
C VAL A 77 15.51 5.35 0.41
N ALA A 78 14.77 5.90 1.37
CA ALA A 78 14.29 5.13 2.51
C ALA A 78 13.10 4.23 2.13
N GLY A 79 12.71 3.36 3.04
CA GLY A 79 11.51 2.52 2.88
C GLY A 79 10.21 3.31 3.04
N LEU A 80 9.10 2.68 2.63
CA LEU A 80 7.76 3.23 2.83
C LEU A 80 7.42 3.20 4.32
N PRO A 81 7.02 4.32 4.94
CA PRO A 81 6.68 4.37 6.35
C PRO A 81 5.24 3.93 6.61
N CYS A 82 4.96 3.40 7.80
CA CYS A 82 3.62 3.39 8.36
C CYS A 82 3.35 4.77 8.99
N GLY A 83 2.37 5.51 8.47
CA GLY A 83 2.06 6.86 8.94
C GLY A 83 1.20 6.90 10.22
N TRP A 84 0.80 5.75 10.76
CA TRP A 84 -0.05 5.65 11.95
C TRP A 84 0.54 4.71 12.99
N LEU A 85 1.33 5.29 13.89
CA LEU A 85 2.01 4.51 14.93
C LEU A 85 1.09 4.21 16.10
N ILE A 86 1.15 2.98 16.61
CA ILE A 86 0.38 2.50 17.77
C ILE A 86 1.32 2.29 18.95
N THR A 87 0.89 2.74 20.12
CA THR A 87 1.45 2.29 21.39
C THR A 87 0.68 1.05 21.85
N ASP A 88 1.37 -0.04 22.14
CA ASP A 88 0.76 -1.28 22.56
C ASP A 88 0.22 -1.21 24.01
N VAL A 89 -0.48 -2.27 24.43
CA VAL A 89 -1.04 -2.36 25.79
C VAL A 89 0.00 -2.31 26.92
N ASN A 90 1.28 -2.49 26.62
CA ASN A 90 2.39 -2.44 27.57
C ASN A 90 3.12 -1.08 27.52
N GLY A 91 2.60 -0.11 26.77
CA GLY A 91 3.23 1.20 26.61
C GLY A 91 4.44 1.20 25.68
N GLN A 92 4.65 0.14 24.88
CA GLN A 92 5.74 0.05 23.94
C GLN A 92 5.31 0.51 22.54
N PRO A 93 6.20 1.12 21.73
CA PRO A 93 5.90 1.41 20.35
C PRO A 93 5.68 0.10 19.57
N MET A 94 4.78 0.13 18.58
CA MET A 94 4.59 -0.99 17.68
C MET A 94 5.89 -1.33 16.92
N LYS A 95 6.00 -2.59 16.50
CA LYS A 95 7.10 -3.03 15.64
C LYS A 95 6.79 -2.65 14.20
N GLU A 96 7.66 -1.88 13.58
CA GLU A 96 7.53 -1.41 12.21
C GLU A 96 8.65 -2.03 11.34
N PRO A 97 8.38 -3.16 10.66
CA PRO A 97 9.35 -3.78 9.78
C PRO A 97 9.72 -2.87 8.60
N PRO A 98 11.00 -2.82 8.18
CA PRO A 98 11.41 -2.05 7.00
C PRO A 98 10.67 -2.50 5.74
N HIS A 99 10.15 -1.53 4.97
CA HIS A 99 9.44 -1.76 3.71
C HIS A 99 10.18 -1.05 2.56
N PRO A 100 11.23 -1.64 1.96
CA PRO A 100 11.97 -1.01 0.87
C PRO A 100 11.09 -0.91 -0.39
N CYS A 101 11.26 0.17 -1.17
CA CYS A 101 10.50 0.35 -2.41
C CYS A 101 10.85 -0.68 -3.51
N LEU A 102 12.05 -1.22 -3.50
CA LEU A 102 12.44 -2.43 -4.24
C LEU A 102 13.10 -3.39 -3.25
N ALA A 103 12.75 -4.68 -3.34
CA ALA A 103 13.17 -5.70 -2.40
C ALA A 103 14.70 -5.79 -2.22
N GLN A 104 15.13 -5.89 -0.97
CA GLN A 104 16.51 -6.04 -0.57
C GLN A 104 16.72 -7.37 0.14
N GLY A 105 17.37 -8.31 -0.53
CA GLY A 105 17.71 -9.62 0.01
C GLY A 105 16.57 -10.63 0.16
N LYS A 106 15.34 -10.19 0.41
CA LYS A 106 14.15 -11.06 0.53
C LYS A 106 12.92 -10.43 -0.08
N VAL A 107 12.07 -11.27 -0.64
CA VAL A 107 10.68 -10.95 -1.00
C VAL A 107 9.74 -11.56 0.03
N ARG A 108 8.58 -10.90 0.29
CA ARG A 108 7.69 -11.29 1.38
C ARG A 108 6.23 -11.44 1.00
N TYR A 109 5.87 -11.17 -0.25
CA TYR A 109 4.54 -11.47 -0.81
C TYR A 109 4.63 -11.70 -2.31
N VAL A 110 3.66 -12.40 -2.89
CA VAL A 110 3.53 -12.54 -4.34
C VAL A 110 3.17 -11.18 -4.93
N GLY A 111 4.02 -10.66 -5.82
CA GLY A 111 3.89 -9.29 -6.34
C GLY A 111 4.88 -8.28 -5.74
N ASP A 112 5.73 -8.69 -4.78
CA ASP A 112 6.76 -7.81 -4.19
C ASP A 112 7.72 -7.28 -5.27
N HIS A 113 8.10 -6.03 -5.17
CA HIS A 113 8.88 -5.31 -6.18
C HIS A 113 10.36 -5.72 -6.14
N VAL A 114 10.88 -6.31 -7.19
CA VAL A 114 12.29 -6.78 -7.24
C VAL A 114 13.18 -5.87 -8.07
N ALA A 115 12.67 -5.43 -9.21
CA ALA A 115 13.37 -4.52 -10.11
C ALA A 115 12.36 -3.66 -10.88
N VAL A 116 12.84 -2.60 -11.52
CA VAL A 116 12.08 -1.81 -12.46
C VAL A 116 12.88 -1.64 -13.75
N VAL A 117 12.25 -1.90 -14.88
CA VAL A 117 12.79 -1.65 -16.21
C VAL A 117 12.15 -0.37 -16.76
N ILE A 118 12.97 0.53 -17.27
CA ILE A 118 12.52 1.78 -17.87
C ILE A 118 12.95 1.80 -19.34
N ALA A 119 11.99 2.00 -20.26
CA ALA A 119 12.20 1.98 -21.69
C ALA A 119 11.47 3.12 -22.40
N GLU A 120 11.70 3.25 -23.70
CA GLU A 120 11.10 4.28 -24.57
C GLU A 120 9.59 4.06 -24.75
N THR A 121 9.12 2.80 -24.73
CA THR A 121 7.71 2.45 -24.81
C THR A 121 7.33 1.46 -23.72
N LEU A 122 6.03 1.34 -23.43
CA LEU A 122 5.52 0.38 -22.46
C LEU A 122 5.83 -1.06 -22.88
N ASP A 123 5.60 -1.40 -24.14
CA ASP A 123 5.86 -2.75 -24.67
C ASP A 123 7.33 -3.12 -24.50
N GLN A 124 8.25 -2.20 -24.82
CA GLN A 124 9.69 -2.43 -24.63
C GLN A 124 10.06 -2.62 -23.16
N ALA A 125 9.41 -1.89 -22.25
CA ALA A 125 9.65 -2.04 -20.83
C ALA A 125 9.15 -3.41 -20.32
N GLN A 126 7.99 -3.87 -20.79
CA GLN A 126 7.41 -5.17 -20.45
C GLN A 126 8.23 -6.32 -21.00
N ASP A 127 8.55 -6.30 -22.30
CA ASP A 127 9.40 -7.32 -22.96
C ASP A 127 10.76 -7.45 -22.25
N ALA A 128 11.37 -6.32 -21.91
CA ALA A 128 12.65 -6.32 -21.21
C ALA A 128 12.53 -6.77 -19.75
N ALA A 129 11.40 -6.51 -19.07
CA ALA A 129 11.16 -7.00 -17.72
C ALA A 129 11.16 -8.54 -17.65
N GLU A 130 10.66 -9.23 -18.70
CA GLU A 130 10.70 -10.70 -18.81
C GLU A 130 12.13 -11.25 -18.96
N LEU A 131 13.08 -10.43 -19.41
CA LEU A 131 14.49 -10.79 -19.53
C LEU A 131 15.27 -10.67 -18.21
N VAL A 132 14.73 -10.01 -17.21
CA VAL A 132 15.30 -9.97 -15.87
C VAL A 132 15.14 -11.34 -15.21
N LYS A 133 16.25 -11.96 -14.82
CA LYS A 133 16.22 -13.25 -14.16
C LYS A 133 16.58 -13.11 -12.68
N VAL A 134 15.78 -13.71 -11.84
CA VAL A 134 15.99 -13.70 -10.39
C VAL A 134 16.07 -15.12 -9.88
N ASP A 135 17.17 -15.41 -9.19
CA ASP A 135 17.37 -16.69 -8.53
C ASP A 135 16.87 -16.59 -7.08
N TYR A 136 15.89 -17.40 -6.74
CA TYR A 136 15.26 -17.41 -5.42
C TYR A 136 15.60 -18.68 -4.64
N GLU A 137 15.66 -18.54 -3.33
CA GLU A 137 15.55 -19.65 -2.38
C GLU A 137 14.26 -19.50 -1.59
N GLU A 138 13.31 -20.37 -1.85
CA GLU A 138 11.99 -20.32 -1.23
C GLU A 138 12.06 -20.50 0.29
N LEU A 139 11.24 -19.74 1.01
CA LEU A 139 11.06 -19.82 2.44
C LEU A 139 9.57 -20.11 2.77
N SER A 140 9.33 -20.58 3.99
CA SER A 140 7.96 -20.81 4.45
C SER A 140 7.19 -19.49 4.48
N ALA A 141 6.04 -19.45 3.82
CA ALA A 141 5.10 -18.33 3.85
C ALA A 141 4.15 -18.42 5.04
N VAL A 142 3.63 -17.27 5.47
CA VAL A 142 2.62 -17.16 6.53
C VAL A 142 1.36 -16.56 5.91
N THR A 143 0.35 -17.40 5.67
CA THR A 143 -0.90 -17.02 4.98
C THR A 143 -2.13 -17.05 5.89
N ASP A 144 -2.02 -17.62 7.08
CA ASP A 144 -3.10 -17.76 8.06
C ASP A 144 -2.81 -16.86 9.27
N ALA A 145 -3.55 -15.76 9.39
CA ALA A 145 -3.39 -14.80 10.48
C ALA A 145 -3.57 -15.43 11.88
N ALA A 146 -4.51 -16.39 12.01
CA ALA A 146 -4.76 -17.06 13.29
C ALA A 146 -3.57 -17.92 13.75
N LYS A 147 -2.75 -18.41 12.81
CA LYS A 147 -1.58 -19.25 13.08
C LYS A 147 -0.25 -18.48 13.03
N ALA A 148 -0.27 -17.22 12.58
CA ALA A 148 0.93 -16.44 12.31
C ALA A 148 1.89 -16.37 13.52
N ARG A 149 1.36 -16.23 14.73
CA ARG A 149 2.17 -16.15 15.97
C ARG A 149 3.00 -17.41 16.27
N LYS A 150 2.64 -18.55 15.68
CA LYS A 150 3.35 -19.84 15.85
C LYS A 150 4.24 -20.18 14.66
N ALA A 151 4.17 -19.39 13.58
CA ALA A 151 4.97 -19.58 12.39
C ALA A 151 6.38 -18.97 12.54
N LYS A 152 7.28 -19.34 11.62
CA LYS A 152 8.59 -18.68 11.54
C LYS A 152 8.41 -17.17 11.27
N PRO A 153 9.23 -16.29 11.86
CA PRO A 153 9.10 -14.86 11.68
C PRO A 153 9.36 -14.46 10.22
N LEU A 154 8.53 -13.57 9.71
CA LEU A 154 8.74 -12.91 8.42
C LEU A 154 9.76 -11.78 8.52
N HIS A 155 9.83 -11.14 9.68
CA HIS A 155 10.75 -10.05 9.98
C HIS A 155 11.41 -10.27 11.35
N ASP A 156 12.71 -10.06 11.43
CA ASP A 156 13.49 -10.29 12.65
C ASP A 156 13.03 -9.41 13.83
N ILE A 157 12.54 -8.20 13.53
CA ILE A 157 12.00 -7.26 14.54
C ILE A 157 10.68 -7.76 15.15
N ALA A 158 9.97 -8.68 14.49
CA ALA A 158 8.70 -9.27 14.95
C ALA A 158 8.81 -10.79 15.06
N PRO A 159 9.53 -11.32 16.08
CA PRO A 159 9.88 -12.74 16.15
C PRO A 159 8.69 -13.69 16.30
N ASP A 160 7.54 -13.18 16.70
CA ASP A 160 6.27 -13.90 16.79
C ASP A 160 5.24 -13.41 15.75
N ASN A 161 5.68 -12.70 14.69
CA ASN A 161 4.84 -12.08 13.67
C ASN A 161 3.76 -11.13 14.24
N THR A 162 3.97 -10.57 15.45
CA THR A 162 3.05 -9.61 16.06
C THR A 162 3.65 -8.22 16.03
N CYS A 163 2.98 -7.28 15.36
CA CYS A 163 3.40 -5.88 15.34
C CYS A 163 3.06 -5.17 16.65
N TYR A 164 1.87 -5.39 17.17
CA TYR A 164 1.38 -4.82 18.43
C TYR A 164 0.18 -5.60 18.99
N VAL A 165 -0.13 -5.38 20.27
CA VAL A 165 -1.39 -5.75 20.90
C VAL A 165 -2.03 -4.45 21.39
N TRP A 166 -3.26 -4.20 20.98
CA TRP A 166 -4.00 -2.99 21.33
C TRP A 166 -5.33 -3.35 22.00
N ALA A 167 -5.79 -2.52 22.92
CA ALA A 167 -7.06 -2.68 23.59
C ALA A 167 -7.71 -1.34 23.89
N LEU A 168 -9.04 -1.33 23.90
CA LEU A 168 -9.88 -0.19 24.26
C LEU A 168 -11.00 -0.66 25.17
N GLY A 169 -11.43 0.19 26.11
CA GLY A 169 -12.52 -0.07 27.04
C GLY A 169 -12.05 -0.41 28.46
N ASP A 170 -13.00 -0.70 29.32
CA ASP A 170 -12.76 -1.07 30.71
C ASP A 170 -12.91 -2.59 30.89
N LYS A 171 -11.75 -3.28 30.90
CA LYS A 171 -11.72 -4.74 31.06
C LYS A 171 -12.37 -5.22 32.36
N ALA A 172 -12.17 -4.49 33.49
CA ALA A 172 -12.69 -4.90 34.77
C ALA A 172 -14.23 -4.80 34.82
N ALA A 173 -14.79 -3.69 34.29
CA ALA A 173 -16.23 -3.52 34.17
C ALA A 173 -16.86 -4.57 33.23
N VAL A 174 -16.20 -4.89 32.12
CA VAL A 174 -16.64 -5.92 31.18
C VAL A 174 -16.63 -7.30 31.87
N ASP A 175 -15.54 -7.70 32.51
CA ASP A 175 -15.44 -8.99 33.18
C ASP A 175 -16.49 -9.12 34.30
N SER A 176 -16.77 -8.04 35.06
CA SER A 176 -17.83 -7.99 36.07
C SER A 176 -19.21 -8.21 35.44
N ALA A 177 -19.52 -7.53 34.34
CA ALA A 177 -20.80 -7.70 33.63
C ALA A 177 -20.98 -9.12 33.11
N PHE A 178 -19.94 -9.73 32.56
CA PHE A 178 -19.99 -11.13 32.10
C PHE A 178 -20.19 -12.12 33.24
N SER A 179 -19.66 -11.86 34.44
CA SER A 179 -19.83 -12.75 35.59
C SER A 179 -21.26 -12.77 36.15
N THR A 180 -22.05 -11.71 35.89
CA THR A 180 -23.42 -11.57 36.38
C THR A 180 -24.48 -11.73 35.26
N ALA A 181 -24.04 -11.94 34.03
CA ALA A 181 -24.94 -12.08 32.89
C ALA A 181 -25.83 -13.34 33.00
N ASN A 182 -27.12 -13.19 32.65
CA ASN A 182 -28.03 -14.31 32.54
C ASN A 182 -27.84 -15.11 31.25
N HIS A 183 -27.37 -14.44 30.21
CA HIS A 183 -27.11 -15.07 28.93
C HIS A 183 -25.85 -14.45 28.27
N VAL A 184 -25.07 -15.29 27.63
CA VAL A 184 -23.91 -14.87 26.82
C VAL A 184 -24.05 -15.45 25.41
N THR A 185 -24.16 -14.58 24.43
CA THR A 185 -24.06 -14.98 23.02
C THR A 185 -22.62 -14.84 22.56
N LYS A 186 -22.08 -15.88 21.93
CA LYS A 186 -20.74 -15.89 21.36
C LYS A 186 -20.78 -16.17 19.87
N LEU A 187 -20.05 -15.38 19.10
CA LEU A 187 -19.89 -15.56 17.66
C LEU A 187 -18.40 -15.51 17.30
N GLU A 188 -17.97 -16.45 16.49
CA GLU A 188 -16.66 -16.43 15.83
C GLU A 188 -16.87 -16.29 14.33
N PHE A 189 -16.19 -15.33 13.70
CA PHE A 189 -16.34 -15.05 12.28
C PHE A 189 -15.06 -14.54 11.66
N VAL A 190 -14.96 -14.70 10.34
CA VAL A 190 -13.88 -14.17 9.52
C VAL A 190 -14.45 -13.05 8.65
N ASN A 191 -13.89 -11.85 8.79
CA ASN A 191 -14.08 -10.79 7.82
C ASN A 191 -13.01 -10.96 6.74
N ASN A 192 -13.37 -11.61 5.64
CA ASN A 192 -12.41 -12.05 4.63
C ASN A 192 -11.71 -10.87 3.93
N ARG A 193 -10.50 -11.14 3.47
CA ARG A 193 -9.69 -10.19 2.68
C ARG A 193 -10.42 -9.79 1.40
N LEU A 194 -10.32 -8.49 1.07
CA LEU A 194 -10.86 -7.90 -0.15
C LEU A 194 -9.81 -7.06 -0.86
N VAL A 195 -9.79 -7.13 -2.18
CA VAL A 195 -9.14 -6.17 -3.05
C VAL A 195 -10.19 -5.12 -3.47
N PRO A 196 -9.93 -3.82 -3.34
CA PRO A 196 -10.90 -2.77 -3.68
C PRO A 196 -11.29 -2.72 -5.14
N ASN A 197 -10.38 -3.04 -6.04
CA ASN A 197 -10.60 -3.25 -7.46
C ASN A 197 -11.32 -2.08 -8.17
N ALA A 198 -10.78 -0.86 -8.05
CA ALA A 198 -11.25 0.29 -8.79
C ALA A 198 -11.20 0.06 -10.31
N ILE A 199 -12.14 0.64 -11.08
CA ILE A 199 -12.15 0.52 -12.55
C ILE A 199 -10.87 1.08 -13.15
N GLU A 200 -10.43 2.25 -12.69
CA GLU A 200 -9.09 2.76 -12.98
C GLU A 200 -8.06 2.07 -12.07
N PRO A 201 -7.10 1.28 -12.59
CA PRO A 201 -5.96 0.81 -11.80
C PRO A 201 -5.10 1.96 -11.30
N ARG A 202 -4.12 1.68 -10.44
CA ARG A 202 -3.14 2.71 -10.03
C ARG A 202 -2.26 3.10 -11.20
N SER A 203 -1.89 4.37 -11.27
CA SER A 203 -0.91 4.90 -12.21
C SER A 203 -0.18 6.08 -11.59
N ALA A 204 1.07 6.27 -12.01
CA ALA A 204 1.95 7.33 -11.52
C ALA A 204 2.88 7.82 -12.63
N ILE A 205 3.16 9.13 -12.65
CA ILE A 205 4.14 9.74 -13.55
C ILE A 205 5.04 10.64 -12.71
N GLY A 206 6.29 10.24 -12.53
CA GLY A 206 7.31 11.07 -11.92
C GLY A 206 7.97 11.96 -12.97
N ALA A 207 8.09 13.25 -12.69
CA ALA A 207 8.80 14.21 -13.53
C ALA A 207 9.72 15.10 -12.66
N TYR A 208 10.96 15.30 -13.13
CA TYR A 208 11.93 16.17 -12.46
C TYR A 208 12.24 17.39 -13.33
N SER A 209 12.14 18.57 -12.73
CA SER A 209 12.57 19.83 -13.33
C SER A 209 13.99 20.16 -12.86
N ARG A 210 14.95 20.13 -13.78
CA ARG A 210 16.32 20.48 -13.48
C ARG A 210 16.49 21.96 -13.16
N ALA A 211 15.66 22.82 -13.77
CA ALA A 211 15.72 24.25 -13.57
C ALA A 211 15.30 24.66 -12.14
N ASP A 212 14.28 23.97 -11.60
CA ASP A 212 13.73 24.28 -10.28
C ASP A 212 14.29 23.37 -9.19
N ASP A 213 15.07 22.32 -9.58
CA ASP A 213 15.48 21.22 -8.72
C ASP A 213 14.28 20.68 -7.90
N ALA A 214 13.19 20.38 -8.61
CA ALA A 214 11.93 19.99 -8.00
C ALA A 214 11.25 18.86 -8.79
N TYR A 215 10.39 18.12 -8.12
CA TYR A 215 9.65 17.00 -8.70
C TYR A 215 8.17 17.33 -8.84
N THR A 216 7.55 16.75 -9.85
CA THR A 216 6.09 16.64 -9.95
C THR A 216 5.73 15.16 -10.08
N LEU A 217 4.84 14.70 -9.21
CA LEU A 217 4.21 13.38 -9.29
C LEU A 217 2.75 13.56 -9.71
N TYR A 218 2.37 13.02 -10.86
CA TYR A 218 0.96 12.82 -11.22
C TYR A 218 0.59 11.41 -10.78
N VAL A 219 -0.52 11.28 -10.06
CA VAL A 219 -0.88 9.99 -9.44
C VAL A 219 -2.39 9.86 -9.26
N ALA A 220 -2.92 8.67 -9.49
CA ALA A 220 -4.29 8.33 -9.17
C ALA A 220 -4.44 8.15 -7.65
N SER A 221 -4.68 9.24 -6.92
CA SER A 221 -4.63 9.30 -5.46
C SER A 221 -5.89 9.87 -4.81
N GLN A 222 -6.25 9.32 -3.65
CA GLN A 222 -7.26 9.88 -2.75
C GLN A 222 -6.67 10.85 -1.72
N ASN A 223 -5.33 10.92 -1.59
CA ASN A 223 -4.67 11.63 -0.49
C ASN A 223 -3.34 12.29 -0.90
N PRO A 224 -3.33 13.17 -1.91
CA PRO A 224 -2.11 13.73 -2.48
C PRO A 224 -1.26 14.52 -1.46
N HIS A 225 -1.88 15.10 -0.43
CA HIS A 225 -1.16 15.85 0.59
C HIS A 225 -0.32 14.94 1.51
N VAL A 226 -0.89 13.79 1.93
CA VAL A 226 -0.17 12.83 2.76
C VAL A 226 0.91 12.13 1.94
N GLU A 227 0.63 11.77 0.68
CA GLU A 227 1.67 11.24 -0.22
C GLU A 227 2.86 12.18 -0.34
N ARG A 228 2.61 13.49 -0.54
CA ARG A 228 3.67 14.50 -0.58
C ARG A 228 4.48 14.51 0.71
N LEU A 229 3.79 14.56 1.86
CA LEU A 229 4.45 14.56 3.17
C LEU A 229 5.31 13.32 3.38
N LEU A 230 4.76 12.13 3.15
CA LEU A 230 5.46 10.86 3.36
C LEU A 230 6.64 10.70 2.41
N MET A 231 6.43 10.99 1.13
CA MET A 231 7.47 10.91 0.12
C MET A 231 8.65 11.86 0.44
N THR A 232 8.37 13.09 0.84
CA THR A 232 9.41 14.07 1.11
C THR A 232 10.12 13.83 2.43
N ALA A 233 9.37 13.81 3.53
CA ALA A 233 9.96 13.79 4.88
C ALA A 233 10.57 12.43 5.24
N PHE A 234 9.99 11.31 4.78
CA PHE A 234 10.37 9.99 5.26
C PHE A 234 11.11 9.15 4.21
N VAL A 235 10.86 9.36 2.91
CA VAL A 235 11.41 8.49 1.87
C VAL A 235 12.56 9.16 1.12
N LEU A 236 12.38 10.37 0.60
CA LEU A 236 13.40 11.05 -0.21
C LEU A 236 14.27 12.03 0.59
N GLY A 237 13.92 12.35 1.83
CA GLY A 237 14.67 13.30 2.67
C GLY A 237 14.71 14.71 2.07
N LEU A 238 13.62 15.17 1.46
CA LEU A 238 13.51 16.45 0.77
C LEU A 238 12.61 17.44 1.52
N PRO A 239 12.84 18.75 1.38
CA PRO A 239 11.86 19.75 1.79
C PRO A 239 10.55 19.56 1.02
N GLU A 240 9.42 19.74 1.72
CA GLU A 240 8.08 19.45 1.14
C GLU A 240 7.78 20.27 -0.13
N HIS A 241 8.25 21.50 -0.22
CA HIS A 241 8.07 22.37 -1.39
C HIS A 241 8.82 21.89 -2.65
N LYS A 242 9.72 20.91 -2.52
CA LYS A 242 10.45 20.31 -3.66
C LYS A 242 9.65 19.23 -4.38
N VAL A 243 8.49 18.85 -3.87
CA VAL A 243 7.61 17.85 -4.50
C VAL A 243 6.21 18.42 -4.63
N ARG A 244 5.70 18.45 -5.85
CA ARG A 244 4.30 18.72 -6.18
C ARG A 244 3.61 17.39 -6.50
N VAL A 245 2.52 17.10 -5.81
CA VAL A 245 1.66 15.94 -6.14
C VAL A 245 0.38 16.43 -6.78
N VAL A 246 0.05 15.88 -7.93
CA VAL A 246 -1.12 16.23 -8.74
C VAL A 246 -1.99 14.99 -8.88
N ALA A 247 -3.17 15.01 -8.28
CA ALA A 247 -4.21 14.02 -8.52
C ALA A 247 -5.19 14.59 -9.54
N PRO A 248 -5.19 14.10 -10.79
CA PRO A 248 -6.20 14.48 -11.78
C PRO A 248 -7.55 13.82 -11.46
N ASP A 249 -8.36 13.49 -12.44
CA ASP A 249 -9.55 12.69 -12.20
C ASP A 249 -9.16 11.29 -11.70
N VAL A 250 -9.93 10.76 -10.75
CA VAL A 250 -9.65 9.45 -10.15
C VAL A 250 -10.83 8.52 -10.36
N GLY A 251 -10.60 7.40 -11.05
CA GLY A 251 -11.60 6.42 -11.47
C GLY A 251 -11.94 5.37 -10.40
N GLY A 252 -12.11 5.83 -9.15
CA GLY A 252 -12.35 5.03 -7.96
C GLY A 252 -11.07 4.77 -7.16
N GLY A 253 -11.23 4.66 -5.84
CA GLY A 253 -10.12 4.42 -4.93
C GLY A 253 -10.48 3.42 -3.83
N PHE A 254 -11.66 3.59 -3.21
CA PHE A 254 -12.23 2.70 -2.19
C PHE A 254 -11.25 2.37 -1.05
N GLY A 255 -10.36 3.33 -0.73
CA GLY A 255 -9.34 3.20 0.30
C GLY A 255 -7.99 2.68 -0.21
N SER A 256 -7.86 2.02 -1.37
CA SER A 256 -6.57 1.54 -1.85
C SER A 256 -5.65 2.64 -2.40
N LYS A 257 -6.21 3.75 -2.87
CA LYS A 257 -5.45 4.88 -3.40
C LYS A 257 -5.17 5.97 -2.34
N ILE A 258 -5.24 5.63 -1.04
CA ILE A 258 -4.88 6.53 0.07
C ILE A 258 -3.37 6.45 0.38
N TYR A 259 -2.74 5.33 0.10
CA TYR A 259 -1.40 4.99 0.54
C TYR A 259 -0.33 5.53 -0.40
N LEU A 260 0.86 5.81 0.15
CA LEU A 260 2.07 5.96 -0.65
C LEU A 260 2.56 4.57 -1.07
N TYR A 261 2.74 4.35 -2.36
CA TYR A 261 3.21 3.09 -2.92
C TYR A 261 4.66 3.17 -3.43
N ALA A 262 5.27 2.01 -3.55
CA ALA A 262 6.64 1.88 -4.05
C ALA A 262 6.78 2.44 -5.47
N GLU A 263 5.80 2.21 -6.32
CA GLU A 263 5.80 2.67 -7.71
C GLU A 263 5.85 4.20 -7.78
N ASP A 264 5.07 4.90 -6.93
CA ASP A 264 5.03 6.37 -6.87
C ASP A 264 6.40 6.96 -6.52
N VAL A 265 7.08 6.32 -5.56
CA VAL A 265 8.44 6.70 -5.14
C VAL A 265 9.44 6.42 -6.25
N VAL A 266 9.41 5.21 -6.82
CA VAL A 266 10.41 4.75 -7.79
C VAL A 266 10.34 5.57 -9.07
N VAL A 267 9.14 5.83 -9.63
CA VAL A 267 9.04 6.65 -10.86
C VAL A 267 9.44 8.10 -10.60
N THR A 268 9.14 8.64 -9.41
CA THR A 268 9.54 10.00 -9.02
C THR A 268 11.06 10.10 -8.89
N TRP A 269 11.68 9.20 -8.13
CA TRP A 269 13.14 9.16 -7.96
C TRP A 269 13.86 8.92 -9.30
N ALA A 270 13.41 7.95 -10.10
CA ALA A 270 14.00 7.59 -11.38
C ALA A 270 13.95 8.75 -12.40
N SER A 271 12.93 9.60 -12.34
CA SER A 271 12.82 10.76 -13.23
C SER A 271 14.01 11.72 -13.10
N LYS A 272 14.57 11.90 -11.90
CA LYS A 272 15.80 12.68 -11.69
C LYS A 272 17.03 11.93 -12.20
N GLN A 273 17.12 10.63 -11.97
CA GLN A 273 18.27 9.82 -12.42
C GLN A 273 18.40 9.85 -13.94
N LEU A 274 17.28 9.86 -14.65
CA LEU A 274 17.22 9.85 -16.11
C LEU A 274 17.11 11.25 -16.73
N ASN A 275 16.78 12.25 -15.91
CA ASN A 275 16.39 13.60 -16.36
C ASN A 275 15.26 13.54 -17.41
N ARG A 276 14.33 12.61 -17.25
CA ARG A 276 13.18 12.34 -18.11
C ARG A 276 11.97 11.93 -17.27
N PRO A 277 10.74 12.28 -17.67
CA PRO A 277 9.55 11.74 -17.00
C PRO A 277 9.50 10.22 -17.11
N VAL A 278 9.04 9.57 -16.04
CA VAL A 278 8.85 8.11 -15.98
C VAL A 278 7.40 7.83 -15.62
N LYS A 279 6.70 7.12 -16.49
CA LYS A 279 5.30 6.72 -16.34
C LYS A 279 5.21 5.24 -16.03
N TRP A 280 4.37 4.89 -15.07
CA TRP A 280 3.93 3.54 -14.80
C TRP A 280 2.40 3.49 -14.72
N THR A 281 1.81 2.46 -15.28
CA THR A 281 0.38 2.18 -15.19
C THR A 281 0.20 0.70 -14.91
N SER A 282 -0.51 0.39 -13.84
CA SER A 282 -0.84 -0.98 -13.45
C SER A 282 -1.81 -1.61 -14.43
N ASP A 283 -1.57 -2.85 -14.82
CA ASP A 283 -2.61 -3.67 -15.40
C ASP A 283 -3.53 -4.26 -14.30
N ARG A 284 -4.60 -4.94 -14.71
CA ARG A 284 -5.57 -5.50 -13.76
C ARG A 284 -4.97 -6.63 -12.92
N SER A 285 -4.14 -7.47 -13.50
CA SER A 285 -3.48 -8.57 -12.78
C SER A 285 -2.49 -8.03 -11.76
N GLU A 286 -1.71 -7.01 -12.15
CA GLU A 286 -0.78 -6.34 -11.26
C GLU A 286 -1.51 -5.63 -10.09
N ALA A 287 -2.67 -5.02 -10.34
CA ALA A 287 -3.50 -4.40 -9.30
C ALA A 287 -3.94 -5.44 -8.24
N PHE A 288 -4.37 -6.63 -8.66
CA PHE A 288 -4.71 -7.71 -7.72
C PHE A 288 -3.52 -8.19 -6.89
N LEU A 289 -2.30 -8.11 -7.41
CA LEU A 289 -1.09 -8.55 -6.71
C LEU A 289 -0.52 -7.48 -5.76
N SER A 290 -0.66 -6.20 -6.10
CA SER A 290 0.13 -5.13 -5.48
C SER A 290 -0.67 -4.04 -4.76
N ASP A 291 -1.98 -3.91 -5.03
CA ASP A 291 -2.80 -2.96 -4.28
C ASP A 291 -2.96 -3.39 -2.82
N ALA A 292 -3.03 -2.42 -1.92
CA ALA A 292 -3.30 -2.72 -0.52
C ALA A 292 -4.71 -3.32 -0.36
N HIS A 293 -4.76 -4.53 0.20
CA HIS A 293 -6.01 -5.21 0.49
C HIS A 293 -6.62 -4.68 1.79
N GLY A 294 -7.94 -4.77 1.92
CA GLY A 294 -8.65 -4.46 3.15
C GLY A 294 -9.07 -5.71 3.93
N ARG A 295 -9.48 -5.51 5.18
CA ARG A 295 -10.09 -6.49 6.06
C ARG A 295 -9.13 -7.60 6.50
N ASP A 296 -9.50 -8.89 6.37
CA ASP A 296 -8.72 -10.07 6.80
C ASP A 296 -8.58 -10.15 8.33
N HIS A 297 -9.72 -10.16 9.00
CA HIS A 297 -9.82 -10.23 10.44
C HIS A 297 -10.50 -11.52 10.89
N VAL A 298 -9.90 -12.22 11.87
CA VAL A 298 -10.53 -13.32 12.60
C VAL A 298 -10.98 -12.78 13.94
N THR A 299 -12.29 -12.77 14.18
CA THR A 299 -12.89 -12.09 15.33
C THR A 299 -13.74 -13.06 16.15
N VAL A 300 -13.56 -13.00 17.47
CA VAL A 300 -14.46 -13.59 18.45
C VAL A 300 -15.17 -12.44 19.16
N ALA A 301 -16.50 -12.38 19.05
CA ALA A 301 -17.35 -11.42 19.73
C ALA A 301 -18.26 -12.13 20.74
N GLU A 302 -18.38 -11.58 21.93
CA GLU A 302 -19.24 -12.09 23.01
C GLU A 302 -20.09 -10.94 23.53
N LEU A 303 -21.40 -11.17 23.66
CA LEU A 303 -22.38 -10.22 24.17
C LEU A 303 -23.01 -10.77 25.45
N ALA A 304 -22.87 -10.04 26.56
CA ALA A 304 -23.48 -10.35 27.84
C ALA A 304 -24.85 -9.65 27.93
N LEU A 305 -25.88 -10.39 28.33
CA LEU A 305 -27.27 -9.91 28.46
C LEU A 305 -27.83 -10.25 29.82
N ASP A 306 -28.76 -9.41 30.33
CA ASP A 306 -29.57 -9.72 31.49
C ASP A 306 -30.77 -10.63 31.11
N ARG A 307 -31.62 -10.91 32.12
CA ARG A 307 -32.79 -11.77 31.95
C ARG A 307 -33.82 -11.22 30.96
N ASP A 308 -33.88 -9.90 30.81
CA ASP A 308 -34.86 -9.21 29.97
C ASP A 308 -34.29 -8.90 28.57
N GLY A 309 -33.06 -9.37 28.26
CA GLY A 309 -32.40 -9.21 26.99
C GLY A 309 -31.67 -7.85 26.82
N LYS A 310 -31.51 -7.11 27.90
CA LYS A 310 -30.72 -5.85 27.87
C LYS A 310 -29.24 -6.16 27.74
N PHE A 311 -28.53 -5.43 26.88
CA PHE A 311 -27.11 -5.53 26.67
C PHE A 311 -26.35 -4.97 27.88
N LEU A 312 -25.50 -5.78 28.50
CA LEU A 312 -24.68 -5.43 29.64
C LEU A 312 -23.26 -5.07 29.26
N ALA A 313 -22.63 -5.89 28.40
CA ALA A 313 -21.27 -5.67 27.91
C ALA A 313 -21.02 -6.37 26.59
N LEU A 314 -20.12 -5.81 25.82
CA LEU A 314 -19.56 -6.42 24.60
C LEU A 314 -18.07 -6.68 24.84
N ARG A 315 -17.59 -7.89 24.50
CA ARG A 315 -16.18 -8.25 24.49
C ARG A 315 -15.81 -8.75 23.11
N VAL A 316 -14.80 -8.13 22.49
CA VAL A 316 -14.32 -8.47 21.16
C VAL A 316 -12.82 -8.76 21.20
N LYS A 317 -12.42 -9.86 20.57
CA LYS A 317 -11.02 -10.22 20.34
C LYS A 317 -10.80 -10.46 18.86
N THR A 318 -9.95 -9.64 18.27
CA THR A 318 -9.64 -9.72 16.83
C THR A 318 -8.16 -10.01 16.61
N THR A 319 -7.88 -10.89 15.67
CA THR A 319 -6.57 -11.03 15.04
C THR A 319 -6.66 -10.43 13.63
N ALA A 320 -5.96 -9.33 13.41
CA ALA A 320 -5.93 -8.64 12.12
C ALA A 320 -4.66 -9.00 11.34
N ASN A 321 -4.81 -9.38 10.08
CA ASN A 321 -3.70 -9.60 9.17
C ASN A 321 -3.27 -8.27 8.54
N LEU A 322 -2.11 -7.77 8.94
CA LEU A 322 -1.54 -6.53 8.41
C LEU A 322 -0.73 -6.75 7.11
N GLY A 323 -0.65 -7.99 6.62
CA GLY A 323 0.11 -8.36 5.42
C GLY A 323 1.62 -8.51 5.67
N ALA A 324 2.37 -8.55 4.60
CA ALA A 324 3.83 -8.73 4.64
C ALA A 324 4.56 -7.48 5.13
N TYR A 325 3.98 -6.31 4.88
CA TYR A 325 4.49 -4.99 5.28
C TYR A 325 3.33 -4.12 5.78
N LEU A 326 3.66 -3.10 6.55
CA LEU A 326 2.69 -2.11 6.98
C LEU A 326 2.50 -1.06 5.88
N SER A 327 1.27 -0.88 5.39
CA SER A 327 0.93 0.26 4.55
C SER A 327 0.80 1.53 5.39
N THR A 328 0.65 2.68 4.74
CA THR A 328 0.56 4.00 5.42
C THR A 328 -0.39 4.03 6.62
N PHE A 329 -1.54 3.35 6.53
CA PHE A 329 -2.57 3.34 7.57
C PHE A 329 -2.94 1.93 8.06
N ALA A 330 -2.07 0.93 7.83
CA ALA A 330 -2.37 -0.46 8.17
C ALA A 330 -2.83 -0.64 9.62
N SER A 331 -2.20 0.05 10.55
CA SER A 331 -2.42 -0.10 11.98
C SER A 331 -3.70 0.60 12.48
N CYS A 332 -4.18 1.67 11.81
CA CYS A 332 -5.37 2.38 12.28
C CYS A 332 -6.67 1.63 11.97
N VAL A 333 -6.70 0.82 10.92
CA VAL A 333 -7.91 0.09 10.51
C VAL A 333 -8.39 -0.87 11.61
N PRO A 334 -7.57 -1.77 12.18
CA PRO A 334 -8.00 -2.68 13.23
C PRO A 334 -7.99 -2.06 14.64
N THR A 335 -7.82 -0.77 14.78
CA THR A 335 -7.81 -0.08 16.07
C THR A 335 -8.88 1.01 16.15
N ILE A 336 -8.62 2.18 15.56
CA ILE A 336 -9.47 3.36 15.72
C ILE A 336 -10.67 3.36 14.75
N LEU A 337 -10.53 2.69 13.60
CA LEU A 337 -11.58 2.61 12.59
C LEU A 337 -12.41 1.31 12.67
N TYR A 338 -12.27 0.56 13.76
CA TYR A 338 -12.97 -0.72 13.96
C TYR A 338 -14.44 -0.51 14.36
#